data_ba6cdb745736030689d308f38bfd766f
#
_entry.id   ba6cdb745736030689d308f38bfd766f
#
_cell.length_a   1.000
_cell.length_b   1.000
_cell.length_c   1.000
_cell.angle_alpha   90.00
_cell.angle_beta   90.00
_cell.angle_gamma   90.00
#
_symmetry.space_group_name_H-M   'P 1'
#
loop_
_entity.id
_entity.type
_entity.pdbx_description
1 polymer ?
#
loop_
_entity_poly.entity_id
_entity_poly.type
_entity_poly.pdbx_seq_one_letter_code
_entity_poly.pdbx_strand_id
1 'polypeptide(L)'
;MRRSVQSVAVSFLAVSILSAAAALAQPALTLPQSSPKASISQTVGLTEIGITYHRPAVNKRTVWGDLVPYDEVWRAGANENTTISFSTPVTVNRKPLAAGAYGLHMIPTKGDWTIAFSTVNAAWGSFSYDEKEDALRVTAKPNAAPFQERLSYRFDDPSDKSVTVAMHWEKLDVPFTVEVDTPSVVVASLRNELRGLPRFGWQGWNGAAAYAMRNKVNLDEALTWADRSISMQENFTNLRTKAGILEAKGDAKTAAELRDKAMKIATETEINLHGYQLLGAGKTDEAIEMFR
;
A
#
# COMPACT_ATOMS: atom_id res chain seq x y z
N MET A 1 81.60 56.89 29.25
CA MET A 1 80.44 56.26 29.87
C MET A 1 79.21 56.44 28.97
N ARG A 2 78.81 55.39 28.22
CA ARG A 2 77.62 55.42 27.37
C ARG A 2 76.62 54.50 27.99
N ARG A 3 75.48 55.00 28.38
CA ARG A 3 74.34 54.20 28.85
C ARG A 3 73.45 53.86 27.62
N SER A 4 73.34 52.63 27.36
CA SER A 4 72.41 52.10 26.35
C SER A 4 70.95 52.09 26.87
N VAL A 5 70.07 52.72 26.19
CA VAL A 5 68.64 52.68 26.46
C VAL A 5 68.05 51.50 25.61
N GLN A 6 67.57 50.46 26.30
CA GLN A 6 66.85 49.39 25.67
C GLN A 6 65.41 49.82 25.46
N SER A 7 65.00 49.87 24.21
CA SER A 7 63.57 50.06 23.81
C SER A 7 62.81 48.74 23.93
N VAL A 8 61.86 48.70 24.86
CA VAL A 8 60.92 47.57 24.95
C VAL A 8 59.79 47.83 23.95
N ALA A 9 59.73 47.02 22.88
CA ALA A 9 58.62 47.01 21.95
C ALA A 9 57.49 46.19 22.56
N VAL A 10 56.38 46.84 22.90
CA VAL A 10 55.18 46.19 23.35
C VAL A 10 54.34 45.81 22.08
N SER A 11 54.37 44.54 21.75
CA SER A 11 53.50 44.00 20.66
C SER A 11 52.06 43.86 21.15
N PHE A 12 51.15 44.70 20.68
CA PHE A 12 49.71 44.52 20.86
C PHE A 12 49.23 43.43 19.91
N LEU A 13 48.96 42.25 20.47
CA LEU A 13 48.28 41.15 19.76
C LEU A 13 46.77 41.46 19.73
N ALA A 14 46.29 41.97 18.63
CA ALA A 14 44.84 42.16 18.42
C ALA A 14 44.18 40.80 18.21
N VAL A 15 43.57 40.25 19.23
CA VAL A 15 42.73 39.08 19.15
C VAL A 15 41.40 39.50 18.55
N SER A 16 41.24 39.29 17.25
CA SER A 16 39.94 39.43 16.53
C SER A 16 39.04 38.28 16.97
N ILE A 17 38.18 38.53 17.95
CA ILE A 17 37.08 37.59 18.29
C ILE A 17 36.06 37.66 17.17
N LEU A 18 36.13 36.71 16.21
CA LEU A 18 35.04 36.45 15.27
C LEU A 18 33.86 35.93 16.06
N SER A 19 32.96 36.81 16.46
CA SER A 19 31.64 36.43 16.97
C SER A 19 30.85 35.86 15.81
N ALA A 20 30.90 34.54 15.59
CA ALA A 20 29.93 33.83 14.78
C ALA A 20 28.57 33.97 15.49
N ALA A 21 27.80 34.99 15.11
CA ALA A 21 26.38 35.05 15.46
C ALA A 21 25.72 33.83 14.87
N ALA A 22 25.61 32.78 15.67
CA ALA A 22 24.66 31.69 15.36
C ALA A 22 23.30 32.36 15.26
N ALA A 23 22.80 32.55 14.03
CA ALA A 23 21.45 32.93 13.80
C ALA A 23 20.58 31.80 14.39
N LEU A 24 20.15 31.99 15.64
CA LEU A 24 19.12 31.14 16.25
C LEU A 24 17.90 31.33 15.38
N ALA A 25 17.65 30.33 14.49
CA ALA A 25 16.40 30.28 13.77
C ALA A 25 15.29 30.28 14.81
N GLN A 26 14.58 31.39 14.91
CA GLN A 26 13.44 31.47 15.83
C GLN A 26 12.48 30.36 15.40
N PRO A 27 12.01 29.51 16.33
CA PRO A 27 11.05 28.48 15.98
C PRO A 27 9.81 29.18 15.38
N ALA A 28 9.46 28.79 14.15
CA ALA A 28 8.29 29.32 13.51
C ALA A 28 7.06 29.01 14.37
N LEU A 29 6.24 30.02 14.62
CA LEU A 29 4.99 29.81 15.34
C LEU A 29 4.09 28.84 14.59
N THR A 30 3.56 27.85 15.30
CA THR A 30 2.57 26.95 14.73
C THR A 30 1.20 27.63 14.73
N LEU A 31 0.77 28.09 13.55
CA LEU A 31 -0.50 28.76 13.36
C LEU A 31 -1.42 27.91 12.45
N PRO A 32 -2.75 28.04 12.59
CA PRO A 32 -3.68 27.39 11.67
C PRO A 32 -3.43 27.81 10.23
N GLN A 33 -3.31 26.83 9.33
CA GLN A 33 -3.09 27.08 7.90
C GLN A 33 -4.42 27.30 7.18
N SER A 34 -4.46 28.21 6.20
CA SER A 34 -5.65 28.46 5.36
C SER A 34 -6.04 27.22 4.54
N SER A 35 -5.07 26.40 4.18
CA SER A 35 -5.25 25.08 3.57
C SER A 35 -4.86 24.02 4.59
N PRO A 36 -5.78 23.53 5.44
CA PRO A 36 -5.45 22.59 6.49
C PRO A 36 -4.98 21.25 5.92
N LYS A 37 -4.05 20.62 6.63
CA LYS A 37 -3.55 19.28 6.31
C LYS A 37 -4.64 18.23 6.60
N ALA A 38 -4.72 17.21 5.75
CA ALA A 38 -5.55 16.03 5.93
C ALA A 38 -4.79 14.77 5.51
N SER A 39 -5.19 13.65 6.09
CA SER A 39 -4.70 12.33 5.69
C SER A 39 -5.87 11.36 5.67
N ILE A 40 -5.86 10.47 4.69
CA ILE A 40 -6.81 9.37 4.59
C ILE A 40 -6.04 8.08 4.28
N SER A 41 -6.57 6.94 4.70
CA SER A 41 -6.02 5.63 4.34
C SER A 41 -7.12 4.62 4.06
N GLN A 42 -6.80 3.63 3.23
CA GLN A 42 -7.66 2.50 2.89
C GLN A 42 -6.81 1.24 2.76
N THR A 43 -7.28 0.14 3.37
CA THR A 43 -6.69 -1.18 3.16
C THR A 43 -7.41 -1.91 2.03
N VAL A 44 -6.63 -2.47 1.10
CA VAL A 44 -7.09 -3.33 0.00
C VAL A 44 -6.36 -4.66 0.14
N GLY A 45 -7.09 -5.74 0.48
CA GLY A 45 -6.44 -6.99 0.90
C GLY A 45 -5.58 -6.77 2.15
N LEU A 46 -4.25 -6.91 2.02
CA LEU A 46 -3.28 -6.57 3.06
C LEU A 46 -2.49 -5.29 2.74
N THR A 47 -2.80 -4.62 1.64
CA THR A 47 -2.10 -3.41 1.20
C THR A 47 -2.74 -2.17 1.80
N GLU A 48 -1.97 -1.40 2.54
CA GLU A 48 -2.38 -0.07 3.00
C GLU A 48 -2.03 0.98 1.94
N ILE A 49 -3.01 1.83 1.59
CA ILE A 49 -2.88 2.97 0.70
C ILE A 49 -3.15 4.22 1.52
N GLY A 50 -2.17 5.11 1.64
CA GLY A 50 -2.28 6.34 2.41
C GLY A 50 -2.12 7.58 1.52
N ILE A 51 -2.90 8.64 1.76
CA ILE A 51 -2.76 9.92 1.07
C ILE A 51 -2.70 11.02 2.12
N THR A 52 -1.66 11.87 2.04
CA THR A 52 -1.53 13.07 2.87
C THR A 52 -1.48 14.30 1.97
N TYR A 53 -2.29 15.29 2.26
CA TYR A 53 -2.48 16.44 1.40
C TYR A 53 -2.94 17.67 2.17
N HIS A 54 -2.88 18.85 1.54
CA HIS A 54 -3.47 20.08 2.07
C HIS A 54 -4.69 20.49 1.25
N ARG A 55 -5.70 21.04 1.92
CA ARG A 55 -7.04 21.27 1.40
C ARG A 55 -7.28 22.76 1.05
N PRO A 56 -6.87 23.23 -0.14
CA PRO A 56 -7.23 24.60 -0.58
C PRO A 56 -8.74 24.73 -0.73
N ALA A 57 -9.23 25.93 -0.46
CA ALA A 57 -10.61 26.31 -0.69
C ALA A 57 -10.76 27.01 -2.06
N VAL A 58 -11.91 26.90 -2.69
CA VAL A 58 -12.24 27.66 -3.91
C VAL A 58 -12.23 29.16 -3.65
N ASN A 59 -12.83 29.60 -2.54
CA ASN A 59 -12.92 31.01 -2.15
C ASN A 59 -13.41 31.93 -3.27
N LYS A 60 -14.43 31.51 -4.01
CA LYS A 60 -15.01 32.22 -5.16
C LYS A 60 -14.03 32.52 -6.30
N ARG A 61 -12.88 31.83 -6.38
CA ARG A 61 -11.89 31.98 -7.46
C ARG A 61 -12.22 31.04 -8.61
N THR A 62 -11.76 31.38 -9.79
CA THR A 62 -11.68 30.44 -10.91
C THR A 62 -10.53 29.46 -10.60
N VAL A 63 -10.85 28.17 -10.45
CA VAL A 63 -9.84 27.16 -10.09
C VAL A 63 -9.08 26.72 -11.35
N TRP A 64 -9.79 26.15 -12.29
CA TRP A 64 -9.19 25.50 -13.45
C TRP A 64 -8.88 26.49 -14.56
N GLY A 65 -7.62 26.55 -14.96
CA GLY A 65 -7.10 27.49 -15.98
C GLY A 65 -6.66 28.84 -15.43
N ASP A 66 -6.84 29.10 -14.10
CA ASP A 66 -6.40 30.34 -13.44
C ASP A 66 -5.58 29.99 -12.18
N LEU A 67 -6.22 29.64 -11.05
CA LEU A 67 -5.52 29.24 -9.83
C LEU A 67 -4.64 28.00 -10.04
N VAL A 68 -5.11 27.06 -10.83
CA VAL A 68 -4.38 25.88 -11.31
C VAL A 68 -4.36 25.97 -12.83
N PRO A 69 -3.24 26.43 -13.43
CA PRO A 69 -3.10 26.56 -14.88
C PRO A 69 -3.25 25.22 -15.60
N TYR A 70 -3.76 25.24 -16.81
CA TYR A 70 -3.73 24.07 -17.68
C TYR A 70 -2.32 23.87 -18.25
N ASP A 71 -2.00 22.59 -18.52
CA ASP A 71 -0.75 22.13 -19.11
C ASP A 71 0.50 22.38 -18.23
N GLU A 72 0.29 22.73 -16.96
CA GLU A 72 1.34 22.90 -15.96
C GLU A 72 1.25 21.85 -14.85
N VAL A 73 2.40 21.43 -14.30
CA VAL A 73 2.45 20.49 -13.20
C VAL A 73 1.97 21.15 -11.90
N TRP A 74 1.03 20.50 -11.24
CA TRP A 74 0.45 20.94 -9.98
C TRP A 74 0.58 19.86 -8.92
N ARG A 75 0.95 20.24 -7.69
CA ARG A 75 1.11 19.33 -6.51
C ARG A 75 -0.17 18.67 -6.03
N ALA A 76 -1.25 18.74 -6.79
CA ALA A 76 -2.55 18.13 -6.50
C ALA A 76 -3.07 18.43 -5.06
N GLY A 77 -2.84 19.67 -4.62
CA GLY A 77 -3.16 20.19 -3.29
C GLY A 77 -2.61 21.59 -3.06
N ALA A 78 -2.17 21.90 -1.84
CA ALA A 78 -1.57 23.17 -1.45
C ALA A 78 -0.38 22.92 -0.48
N ASN A 79 0.43 23.95 -0.22
CA ASN A 79 1.59 23.94 0.66
C ASN A 79 2.62 22.89 0.23
N GLU A 80 2.97 21.92 1.11
CA GLU A 80 3.89 20.82 0.82
C GLU A 80 3.29 19.86 -0.23
N ASN A 81 4.11 18.96 -0.74
CA ASN A 81 3.67 17.92 -1.67
C ASN A 81 2.48 17.14 -1.11
N THR A 82 1.50 16.90 -1.96
CA THR A 82 0.59 15.79 -1.75
C THR A 82 1.38 14.50 -1.92
N THR A 83 1.25 13.59 -0.99
CA THR A 83 1.94 12.29 -1.01
C THR A 83 0.94 11.16 -1.03
N ILE A 84 1.27 10.10 -1.77
CA ILE A 84 0.55 8.83 -1.75
C ILE A 84 1.53 7.71 -1.43
N SER A 85 1.12 6.76 -0.58
CA SER A 85 1.96 5.63 -0.19
C SER A 85 1.24 4.31 -0.38
N PHE A 86 2.02 3.28 -0.72
CA PHE A 86 1.58 1.90 -0.90
C PHE A 86 2.48 0.97 -0.10
N SER A 87 1.92 0.17 0.81
CA SER A 87 2.69 -0.75 1.64
C SER A 87 3.22 -1.97 0.88
N THR A 88 2.64 -2.29 -0.28
CA THR A 88 3.08 -3.36 -1.19
C THR A 88 3.03 -2.88 -2.64
N PRO A 89 3.62 -3.59 -3.61
CA PRO A 89 3.48 -3.25 -5.03
C PRO A 89 2.01 -3.26 -5.47
N VAL A 90 1.66 -2.31 -6.33
CA VAL A 90 0.32 -2.12 -6.88
C VAL A 90 0.36 -1.94 -8.39
N THR A 91 -0.81 -1.93 -9.04
CA THR A 91 -0.95 -1.34 -10.36
C THR A 91 -1.86 -0.12 -10.27
N VAL A 92 -1.52 0.94 -10.99
CA VAL A 92 -2.33 2.17 -11.10
C VAL A 92 -2.77 2.31 -12.53
N ASN A 93 -4.07 2.34 -12.77
CA ASN A 93 -4.64 2.31 -14.12
C ASN A 93 -3.95 1.26 -15.02
N ARG A 94 -3.78 0.03 -14.48
CA ARG A 94 -3.13 -1.15 -15.12
C ARG A 94 -1.63 -1.01 -15.37
N LYS A 95 -0.94 -0.01 -14.81
CA LYS A 95 0.51 0.13 -14.91
C LYS A 95 1.16 -0.18 -13.56
N PRO A 96 2.24 -0.97 -13.51
CA PRO A 96 2.86 -1.38 -12.26
C PRO A 96 3.55 -0.21 -11.56
N LEU A 97 3.46 -0.21 -10.22
CA LEU A 97 4.14 0.72 -9.33
C LEU A 97 4.65 -0.04 -8.10
N ALA A 98 5.90 0.16 -7.73
CA ALA A 98 6.51 -0.47 -6.57
C ALA A 98 5.88 0.02 -5.26
N ALA A 99 6.06 -0.74 -4.17
CA ALA A 99 5.78 -0.24 -2.83
C ALA A 99 6.64 0.98 -2.52
N GLY A 100 6.08 1.95 -1.80
CA GLY A 100 6.80 3.17 -1.44
C GLY A 100 5.88 4.35 -1.24
N ALA A 101 6.50 5.51 -0.97
CA ALA A 101 5.82 6.80 -0.87
C ALA A 101 6.24 7.69 -2.05
N TYR A 102 5.29 8.32 -2.68
CA TYR A 102 5.46 9.12 -3.88
C TYR A 102 4.88 10.52 -3.71
N GLY A 103 5.53 11.52 -4.30
CA GLY A 103 4.91 12.81 -4.55
C GLY A 103 3.83 12.66 -5.62
N LEU A 104 2.61 13.06 -5.30
CA LEU A 104 1.49 12.99 -6.22
C LEU A 104 1.32 14.35 -6.92
N HIS A 105 1.52 14.35 -8.23
CA HIS A 105 1.33 15.53 -9.06
C HIS A 105 0.26 15.28 -10.12
N MET A 106 -0.39 16.34 -10.56
CA MET A 106 -1.34 16.28 -11.67
C MET A 106 -1.01 17.37 -12.67
N ILE A 107 -1.22 17.07 -13.95
CA ILE A 107 -1.12 18.05 -15.05
C ILE A 107 -2.52 18.17 -15.63
N PRO A 108 -3.29 19.20 -15.22
CA PRO A 108 -4.62 19.44 -15.75
C PRO A 108 -4.58 19.84 -17.22
N THR A 109 -5.54 19.39 -17.98
CA THR A 109 -5.80 19.86 -19.34
C THR A 109 -7.30 20.13 -19.51
N LYS A 110 -7.73 20.59 -20.66
CA LYS A 110 -9.16 20.68 -21.02
C LYS A 110 -9.79 19.31 -21.35
N GLY A 111 -8.95 18.29 -21.49
CA GLY A 111 -9.33 16.90 -21.72
C GLY A 111 -8.88 15.99 -20.59
N ASP A 112 -8.22 14.90 -20.94
CA ASP A 112 -7.67 13.94 -19.97
C ASP A 112 -6.45 14.54 -19.26
N TRP A 113 -6.33 14.27 -17.95
CA TRP A 113 -5.22 14.75 -17.12
C TRP A 113 -4.12 13.69 -17.03
N THR A 114 -2.88 14.14 -16.82
CA THR A 114 -1.80 13.23 -16.38
C THR A 114 -1.70 13.26 -14.87
N ILE A 115 -1.61 12.07 -14.26
CA ILE A 115 -1.25 11.88 -12.86
C ILE A 115 0.16 11.33 -12.82
N ALA A 116 1.07 11.99 -12.11
CA ALA A 116 2.46 11.62 -11.95
C ALA A 116 2.75 11.21 -10.51
N PHE A 117 3.49 10.11 -10.34
CA PHE A 117 3.96 9.56 -9.09
C PHE A 117 5.47 9.74 -9.04
N SER A 118 5.92 10.84 -8.43
CA SER A 118 7.34 11.17 -8.35
C SER A 118 8.00 10.45 -7.16
N THR A 119 9.23 10.00 -7.33
CA THR A 119 10.07 9.47 -6.25
C THR A 119 10.44 10.55 -5.23
N VAL A 120 10.38 11.82 -5.61
CA VAL A 120 10.57 12.97 -4.70
C VAL A 120 9.24 13.32 -4.04
N ASN A 121 9.14 13.02 -2.76
CA ASN A 121 7.89 13.14 -1.98
C ASN A 121 7.94 14.14 -0.83
N ALA A 122 9.05 14.86 -0.65
CA ALA A 122 9.28 15.77 0.47
C ALA A 122 9.62 17.20 0.01
N ALA A 123 9.14 17.62 -1.16
CA ALA A 123 9.37 18.97 -1.67
C ALA A 123 8.26 19.95 -1.25
N TRP A 124 8.51 21.25 -1.42
CA TRP A 124 7.49 22.29 -1.28
C TRP A 124 6.84 22.57 -2.64
N GLY A 125 5.62 22.11 -2.81
CA GLY A 125 4.89 22.30 -4.07
C GLY A 125 5.47 21.49 -5.25
N SER A 126 5.38 22.04 -6.45
CA SER A 126 5.95 21.45 -7.68
C SER A 126 7.07 22.31 -8.29
N PHE A 127 7.68 23.20 -7.50
CA PHE A 127 8.68 24.14 -8.02
C PHE A 127 9.99 23.46 -8.47
N SER A 128 10.34 22.35 -7.85
CA SER A 128 11.51 21.55 -8.18
C SER A 128 11.17 20.24 -8.88
N TYR A 129 9.96 20.12 -9.42
CA TYR A 129 9.54 18.91 -10.10
C TYR A 129 10.38 18.67 -11.36
N ASP A 130 10.86 17.45 -11.52
CA ASP A 130 11.51 16.93 -12.74
C ASP A 130 10.81 15.64 -13.17
N GLU A 131 10.33 15.60 -14.40
CA GLU A 131 9.67 14.43 -14.99
C GLU A 131 10.54 13.16 -14.97
N LYS A 132 11.88 13.32 -14.95
CA LYS A 132 12.82 12.19 -14.88
C LYS A 132 12.76 11.46 -13.55
N GLU A 133 12.20 12.07 -12.53
CA GLU A 133 12.01 11.50 -11.19
C GLU A 133 10.67 10.79 -11.04
N ASP A 134 9.85 10.76 -12.09
CA ASP A 134 8.58 10.04 -12.07
C ASP A 134 8.79 8.54 -12.14
N ALA A 135 8.33 7.83 -11.11
CA ALA A 135 8.25 6.38 -11.12
C ALA A 135 7.13 5.89 -12.06
N LEU A 136 6.06 6.68 -12.19
CA LEU A 136 4.91 6.33 -13.01
C LEU A 136 4.14 7.58 -13.47
N ARG A 137 3.64 7.53 -14.71
CA ARG A 137 2.63 8.47 -15.22
C ARG A 137 1.45 7.71 -15.79
N VAL A 138 0.25 8.10 -15.39
CA VAL A 138 -1.02 7.55 -15.89
C VAL A 138 -1.95 8.66 -16.35
N THR A 139 -2.86 8.32 -17.25
CA THR A 139 -3.91 9.21 -17.70
C THR A 139 -5.17 9.00 -16.86
N ALA A 140 -5.83 10.08 -16.47
CA ALA A 140 -7.11 10.09 -15.80
C ALA A 140 -8.08 11.02 -16.53
N LYS A 141 -9.34 10.60 -16.66
CA LYS A 141 -10.39 11.42 -17.24
C LYS A 141 -11.17 12.12 -16.13
N PRO A 142 -11.12 13.46 -16.04
CA PRO A 142 -11.94 14.18 -15.09
C PRO A 142 -13.43 14.01 -15.39
N ASN A 143 -14.23 13.89 -14.34
CA ASN A 143 -15.69 13.81 -14.41
C ASN A 143 -16.31 15.03 -13.75
N ALA A 144 -17.45 15.47 -14.27
CA ALA A 144 -18.25 16.49 -13.59
C ALA A 144 -18.79 15.94 -12.27
N ALA A 145 -18.72 16.74 -11.22
CA ALA A 145 -19.14 16.38 -9.88
C ALA A 145 -19.89 17.54 -9.19
N PRO A 146 -20.64 17.29 -8.09
CA PRO A 146 -21.20 18.34 -7.28
C PRO A 146 -20.13 19.31 -6.77
N PHE A 147 -20.51 20.56 -6.51
CA PHE A 147 -19.55 21.59 -6.03
C PHE A 147 -18.95 21.19 -4.67
N GLN A 148 -17.63 21.24 -4.59
CA GLN A 148 -16.84 20.97 -3.39
C GLN A 148 -15.94 22.17 -3.08
N GLU A 149 -16.20 22.88 -2.00
CA GLU A 149 -15.44 24.07 -1.62
C GLU A 149 -13.97 23.80 -1.30
N ARG A 150 -13.69 22.71 -0.54
CA ARG A 150 -12.32 22.34 -0.17
C ARG A 150 -11.90 21.06 -0.86
N LEU A 151 -10.74 21.08 -1.48
CA LEU A 151 -10.14 19.89 -2.06
C LEU A 151 -10.18 18.73 -1.07
N SER A 152 -10.57 17.57 -1.56
CA SER A 152 -10.56 16.30 -0.80
C SER A 152 -10.13 15.14 -1.68
N TYR A 153 -9.57 14.13 -1.06
CA TYR A 153 -9.42 12.81 -1.64
C TYR A 153 -10.40 11.86 -1.00
N ARG A 154 -10.79 10.81 -1.70
CA ARG A 154 -11.63 9.74 -1.17
C ARG A 154 -11.27 8.42 -1.83
N PHE A 155 -11.72 7.34 -1.19
CA PHE A 155 -11.62 5.98 -1.71
C PHE A 155 -13.02 5.48 -2.02
N ASP A 156 -13.29 5.18 -3.30
CA ASP A 156 -14.59 4.74 -3.79
C ASP A 156 -14.50 3.26 -4.19
N ASP A 157 -15.60 2.52 -4.03
CA ASP A 157 -15.77 1.12 -4.44
C ASP A 157 -14.64 0.19 -3.98
N PRO A 158 -14.28 0.16 -2.69
CA PRO A 158 -13.23 -0.71 -2.20
C PRO A 158 -13.65 -2.19 -2.30
N SER A 159 -12.71 -3.02 -2.74
CA SER A 159 -12.82 -4.47 -2.78
C SER A 159 -11.59 -5.11 -2.13
N ASP A 160 -11.47 -6.43 -2.15
CA ASP A 160 -10.27 -7.14 -1.72
C ASP A 160 -9.09 -7.03 -2.70
N LYS A 161 -9.31 -6.45 -3.90
CA LYS A 161 -8.34 -6.39 -4.99
C LYS A 161 -8.14 -4.99 -5.58
N SER A 162 -9.03 -4.06 -5.30
CA SER A 162 -8.98 -2.74 -5.92
C SER A 162 -9.70 -1.67 -5.13
N VAL A 163 -9.37 -0.42 -5.41
CA VAL A 163 -10.08 0.76 -4.95
C VAL A 163 -9.91 1.89 -5.98
N THR A 164 -10.91 2.72 -6.14
CA THR A 164 -10.80 3.95 -6.90
C THR A 164 -10.42 5.09 -5.97
N VAL A 165 -9.28 5.72 -6.24
CA VAL A 165 -8.88 6.97 -5.60
C VAL A 165 -9.44 8.11 -6.42
N ALA A 166 -10.16 9.06 -5.81
CA ALA A 166 -10.66 10.25 -6.49
C ALA A 166 -10.24 11.53 -5.78
N MET A 167 -9.65 12.47 -6.50
CA MET A 167 -9.48 13.84 -6.07
C MET A 167 -10.74 14.62 -6.45
N HIS A 168 -11.37 15.28 -5.46
CA HIS A 168 -12.57 16.07 -5.65
C HIS A 168 -12.34 17.52 -5.25
N TRP A 169 -12.55 18.45 -6.17
CA TRP A 169 -12.46 19.88 -5.91
C TRP A 169 -13.22 20.69 -6.95
N GLU A 170 -13.86 21.78 -6.49
CA GLU A 170 -14.75 22.61 -7.29
C GLU A 170 -15.89 21.75 -7.86
N LYS A 171 -15.97 21.52 -9.14
CA LYS A 171 -16.98 20.68 -9.81
C LYS A 171 -16.36 19.51 -10.56
N LEU A 172 -15.16 19.09 -10.19
CA LEU A 172 -14.45 17.98 -10.85
C LEU A 172 -14.06 16.89 -9.86
N ASP A 173 -14.23 15.66 -10.31
CA ASP A 173 -13.62 14.45 -9.80
C ASP A 173 -12.53 13.98 -10.76
N VAL A 174 -11.37 13.65 -10.23
CA VAL A 174 -10.27 13.06 -11.03
C VAL A 174 -9.95 11.68 -10.46
N PRO A 175 -10.57 10.63 -10.99
CA PRO A 175 -10.39 9.26 -10.49
C PRO A 175 -9.20 8.56 -11.13
N PHE A 176 -8.58 7.65 -10.35
CA PHE A 176 -7.69 6.62 -10.86
C PHE A 176 -7.86 5.34 -10.03
N THR A 177 -7.70 4.19 -10.68
CA THR A 177 -7.88 2.90 -10.02
C THR A 177 -6.54 2.36 -9.52
N VAL A 178 -6.52 1.90 -8.28
CA VAL A 178 -5.41 1.14 -7.69
C VAL A 178 -5.85 -0.30 -7.54
N GLU A 179 -5.05 -1.22 -8.08
CA GLU A 179 -5.30 -2.66 -8.01
C GLU A 179 -4.15 -3.35 -7.29
N VAL A 180 -4.47 -4.40 -6.54
CA VAL A 180 -3.52 -5.19 -5.74
C VAL A 180 -3.64 -6.66 -6.16
N ASP A 181 -2.52 -7.31 -6.41
CA ASP A 181 -2.46 -8.77 -6.49
C ASP A 181 -2.52 -9.37 -5.08
N THR A 182 -3.70 -9.29 -4.47
CA THR A 182 -3.93 -9.72 -3.09
C THR A 182 -3.48 -11.16 -2.82
N PRO A 183 -3.72 -12.13 -3.71
CA PRO A 183 -3.21 -13.48 -3.48
C PRO A 183 -1.69 -13.57 -3.34
N SER A 184 -0.95 -12.88 -4.21
CA SER A 184 0.52 -12.85 -4.13
C SER A 184 1.01 -12.11 -2.89
N VAL A 185 0.37 -11.00 -2.53
CA VAL A 185 0.69 -10.23 -1.31
C VAL A 185 0.47 -11.09 -0.06
N VAL A 186 -0.65 -11.80 0.03
CA VAL A 186 -0.94 -12.69 1.17
C VAL A 186 0.06 -13.83 1.24
N VAL A 187 0.41 -14.47 0.12
CA VAL A 187 1.43 -15.53 0.12
C VAL A 187 2.78 -15.01 0.61
N ALA A 188 3.17 -13.80 0.22
CA ALA A 188 4.41 -13.17 0.73
C ALA A 188 4.33 -12.89 2.24
N SER A 189 3.18 -12.46 2.76
CA SER A 189 2.94 -12.29 4.20
C SER A 189 3.03 -13.63 4.94
N LEU A 190 2.36 -14.66 4.44
CA LEU A 190 2.37 -16.01 5.05
C LEU A 190 3.78 -16.59 5.16
N ARG A 191 4.65 -16.39 4.16
CA ARG A 191 6.08 -16.78 4.25
C ARG A 191 6.78 -16.13 5.44
N ASN A 192 6.50 -14.86 5.71
CA ASN A 192 7.08 -14.16 6.85
C ASN A 192 6.47 -14.63 8.17
N GLU A 193 5.15 -14.80 8.24
CA GLU A 193 4.45 -15.26 9.44
C GLU A 193 4.89 -16.66 9.85
N LEU A 194 5.12 -17.58 8.89
CA LEU A 194 5.64 -18.92 9.12
C LEU A 194 7.10 -18.95 9.61
N ARG A 195 7.77 -17.82 9.73
CA ARG A 195 9.05 -17.67 10.44
C ARG A 195 8.86 -17.39 11.94
N GLY A 196 7.65 -16.97 12.34
CA GLY A 196 7.25 -16.63 13.70
C GLY A 196 6.52 -17.78 14.41
N LEU A 197 5.60 -17.44 15.32
CA LEU A 197 4.84 -18.41 16.13
C LEU A 197 4.04 -19.45 15.33
N PRO A 198 3.39 -19.10 14.19
CA PRO A 198 2.60 -20.07 13.42
C PRO A 198 3.38 -21.32 12.97
N ARG A 199 4.71 -21.22 12.84
CA ARG A 199 5.57 -22.34 12.42
C ARG A 199 5.57 -23.53 13.39
N PHE A 200 5.22 -23.33 14.66
CA PHE A 200 5.32 -24.34 15.71
C PHE A 200 4.10 -25.25 15.80
N GLY A 201 3.04 -24.95 15.07
CA GLY A 201 1.84 -25.77 14.97
C GLY A 201 1.51 -26.17 13.54
N TRP A 202 0.90 -27.34 13.36
CA TRP A 202 0.44 -27.79 12.06
C TRP A 202 -0.58 -26.83 11.42
N GLN A 203 -1.36 -26.14 12.25
CA GLN A 203 -2.42 -25.23 11.83
C GLN A 203 -1.88 -24.06 10.99
N GLY A 204 -0.74 -23.47 11.37
CA GLY A 204 -0.12 -22.37 10.62
C GLY A 204 0.25 -22.81 9.20
N TRP A 205 0.93 -23.94 9.07
CA TRP A 205 1.31 -24.51 7.79
C TRP A 205 0.11 -24.91 6.93
N ASN A 206 -0.90 -25.56 7.56
CA ASN A 206 -2.14 -25.91 6.84
C ASN A 206 -2.92 -24.68 6.41
N GLY A 207 -2.99 -23.63 7.26
CA GLY A 207 -3.68 -22.39 6.94
C GLY A 207 -3.08 -21.72 5.70
N ALA A 208 -1.74 -21.64 5.62
CA ALA A 208 -1.02 -21.10 4.48
C ALA A 208 -1.26 -21.96 3.21
N ALA A 209 -1.16 -23.27 3.32
CA ALA A 209 -1.43 -24.20 2.22
C ALA A 209 -2.87 -24.07 1.69
N ALA A 210 -3.83 -24.02 2.60
CA ALA A 210 -5.25 -23.91 2.28
C ALA A 210 -5.59 -22.55 1.60
N TYR A 211 -4.94 -21.46 2.02
CA TYR A 211 -5.10 -20.16 1.36
C TYR A 211 -4.61 -20.22 -0.09
N ALA A 212 -3.39 -20.70 -0.30
CA ALA A 212 -2.80 -20.82 -1.63
C ALA A 212 -3.62 -21.76 -2.55
N MET A 213 -4.12 -22.86 -2.01
CA MET A 213 -5.02 -23.80 -2.71
C MET A 213 -6.30 -23.10 -3.19
N ARG A 214 -7.02 -22.43 -2.28
CA ARG A 214 -8.29 -21.75 -2.60
C ARG A 214 -8.13 -20.67 -3.66
N ASN A 215 -7.02 -19.95 -3.63
CA ASN A 215 -6.73 -18.88 -4.59
C ASN A 215 -5.98 -19.38 -5.84
N LYS A 216 -5.64 -20.68 -5.91
CA LYS A 216 -4.91 -21.32 -7.02
C LYS A 216 -3.57 -20.62 -7.32
N VAL A 217 -2.86 -20.19 -6.29
CA VAL A 217 -1.56 -19.52 -6.39
C VAL A 217 -0.48 -20.34 -5.70
N ASN A 218 0.75 -20.30 -6.23
CA ASN A 218 1.94 -20.93 -5.61
C ASN A 218 1.70 -22.39 -5.16
N LEU A 219 1.03 -23.20 -5.98
CA LEU A 219 0.59 -24.55 -5.60
C LEU A 219 1.75 -25.49 -5.25
N ASP A 220 2.95 -25.31 -5.81
CA ASP A 220 4.14 -26.10 -5.45
C ASP A 220 4.60 -25.82 -4.03
N GLU A 221 4.63 -24.56 -3.64
CA GLU A 221 4.96 -24.14 -2.28
C GLU A 221 3.84 -24.54 -1.30
N ALA A 222 2.57 -24.40 -1.71
CA ALA A 222 1.43 -24.86 -0.92
C ALA A 222 1.52 -26.37 -0.60
N LEU A 223 1.99 -27.18 -1.56
CA LEU A 223 2.22 -28.61 -1.34
C LEU A 223 3.29 -28.84 -0.27
N THR A 224 4.41 -28.09 -0.32
CA THR A 224 5.45 -28.12 0.70
C THR A 224 4.94 -27.75 2.09
N TRP A 225 4.07 -26.75 2.18
CA TRP A 225 3.44 -26.34 3.44
C TRP A 225 2.47 -27.39 3.97
N ALA A 226 1.66 -28.02 3.09
CA ALA A 226 0.77 -29.12 3.46
C ALA A 226 1.56 -30.33 3.97
N ASP A 227 2.67 -30.69 3.31
CA ASP A 227 3.56 -31.76 3.75
C ASP A 227 4.19 -31.47 5.12
N ARG A 228 4.60 -30.22 5.35
CA ARG A 228 5.09 -29.80 6.65
C ARG A 228 4.03 -29.91 7.73
N SER A 229 2.80 -29.48 7.45
CA SER A 229 1.66 -29.63 8.36
C SER A 229 1.42 -31.10 8.73
N ILE A 230 1.37 -31.99 7.73
CA ILE A 230 1.16 -33.43 7.91
C ILE A 230 2.31 -34.06 8.74
N SER A 231 3.55 -33.67 8.46
CA SER A 231 4.72 -34.18 9.20
C SER A 231 4.72 -33.81 10.70
N MET A 232 4.04 -32.74 11.07
CA MET A 232 3.88 -32.33 12.48
C MET A 232 2.75 -33.08 13.17
N GLN A 233 1.62 -33.19 12.50
CA GLN A 233 0.45 -33.93 12.98
C GLN A 233 -0.47 -34.23 11.80
N GLU A 234 -0.45 -35.49 11.33
CA GLU A 234 -1.38 -35.94 10.30
C GLU A 234 -2.83 -35.92 10.83
N ASN A 235 -3.76 -35.31 10.11
CA ASN A 235 -5.17 -35.23 10.48
C ASN A 235 -6.05 -35.05 9.25
N PHE A 236 -7.37 -35.17 9.45
CA PHE A 236 -8.37 -35.04 8.40
C PHE A 236 -8.21 -33.73 7.60
N THR A 237 -8.01 -32.61 8.29
CA THR A 237 -7.98 -31.28 7.67
C THR A 237 -6.79 -31.10 6.72
N ASN A 238 -5.57 -31.47 7.15
CA ASN A 238 -4.38 -31.24 6.33
C ASN A 238 -4.23 -32.26 5.18
N LEU A 239 -4.70 -33.50 5.37
CA LEU A 239 -4.80 -34.47 4.26
C LEU A 239 -5.73 -33.96 3.15
N ARG A 240 -6.89 -33.41 3.52
CA ARG A 240 -7.83 -32.82 2.55
C ARG A 240 -7.27 -31.58 1.87
N THR A 241 -6.56 -30.72 2.60
CA THR A 241 -5.86 -29.58 2.00
C THR A 241 -4.86 -30.05 0.95
N LYS A 242 -4.03 -31.05 1.27
CA LYS A 242 -3.06 -31.62 0.32
C LYS A 242 -3.77 -32.23 -0.89
N ALA A 243 -4.85 -32.97 -0.68
CA ALA A 243 -5.67 -33.54 -1.76
C ALA A 243 -6.20 -32.45 -2.70
N GLY A 244 -6.73 -31.36 -2.16
CA GLY A 244 -7.21 -30.23 -2.98
C GLY A 244 -6.10 -29.54 -3.77
N ILE A 245 -4.89 -29.43 -3.24
CA ILE A 245 -3.73 -28.90 -3.96
C ILE A 245 -3.35 -29.83 -5.13
N LEU A 246 -3.28 -31.14 -4.90
CA LEU A 246 -2.94 -32.13 -5.93
C LEU A 246 -3.99 -32.15 -7.04
N GLU A 247 -5.27 -32.09 -6.69
CA GLU A 247 -6.36 -31.97 -7.68
C GLU A 247 -6.23 -30.71 -8.53
N ALA A 248 -5.94 -29.57 -7.91
CA ALA A 248 -5.69 -28.31 -8.63
C ALA A 248 -4.46 -28.37 -9.55
N LYS A 249 -3.50 -29.27 -9.25
CA LYS A 249 -2.32 -29.57 -10.08
C LYS A 249 -2.57 -30.67 -11.14
N GLY A 250 -3.76 -31.29 -11.16
CA GLY A 250 -4.13 -32.33 -12.11
C GLY A 250 -3.86 -33.76 -11.65
N ASP A 251 -3.36 -33.98 -10.43
CA ASP A 251 -3.16 -35.33 -9.87
C ASP A 251 -4.39 -35.79 -9.11
N ALA A 252 -5.45 -36.08 -9.85
CA ALA A 252 -6.74 -36.53 -9.29
C ALA A 252 -6.65 -37.89 -8.58
N LYS A 253 -5.74 -38.78 -9.02
CA LYS A 253 -5.57 -40.11 -8.44
C LYS A 253 -5.06 -40.02 -7.00
N THR A 254 -3.91 -39.38 -6.82
CA THR A 254 -3.32 -39.19 -5.46
C THR A 254 -4.23 -38.37 -4.57
N ALA A 255 -4.96 -37.39 -5.14
CA ALA A 255 -5.95 -36.60 -4.39
C ALA A 255 -7.08 -37.49 -3.82
N ALA A 256 -7.62 -38.43 -4.61
CA ALA A 256 -8.63 -39.39 -4.16
C ALA A 256 -8.09 -40.29 -3.03
N GLU A 257 -6.91 -40.86 -3.21
CA GLU A 257 -6.26 -41.71 -2.19
C GLU A 257 -6.08 -40.97 -0.84
N LEU A 258 -5.73 -39.69 -0.89
CA LEU A 258 -5.59 -38.86 0.33
C LEU A 258 -6.93 -38.52 0.96
N ARG A 259 -7.99 -38.31 0.17
CA ARG A 259 -9.36 -38.13 0.70
C ARG A 259 -9.85 -39.38 1.41
N ASP A 260 -9.63 -40.56 0.82
CA ASP A 260 -9.97 -41.84 1.45
C ASP A 260 -9.21 -42.04 2.75
N LYS A 261 -7.91 -41.69 2.75
CA LYS A 261 -7.09 -41.72 3.97
C LYS A 261 -7.63 -40.75 5.04
N ALA A 262 -7.99 -39.55 4.66
CA ALA A 262 -8.56 -38.55 5.54
C ALA A 262 -9.85 -39.05 6.19
N MET A 263 -10.75 -39.67 5.43
CA MET A 263 -12.01 -40.22 5.94
C MET A 263 -11.79 -41.34 6.98
N LYS A 264 -10.76 -42.15 6.81
CA LYS A 264 -10.46 -43.24 7.75
C LYS A 264 -10.00 -42.77 9.14
N ILE A 265 -9.47 -41.56 9.25
CA ILE A 265 -8.97 -40.98 10.48
C ILE A 265 -9.82 -39.83 11.02
N ALA A 266 -10.88 -39.46 10.27
CA ALA A 266 -11.78 -38.38 10.63
C ALA A 266 -12.56 -38.68 11.92
N THR A 267 -12.71 -37.67 12.74
CA THR A 267 -13.66 -37.70 13.85
C THR A 267 -15.06 -37.33 13.36
N GLU A 268 -16.10 -37.78 14.06
CA GLU A 268 -17.49 -37.40 13.76
C GLU A 268 -17.68 -35.87 13.69
N THR A 269 -17.02 -35.15 14.61
CA THR A 269 -17.05 -33.67 14.59
C THR A 269 -16.47 -33.08 13.33
N GLU A 270 -15.35 -33.60 12.81
CA GLU A 270 -14.72 -33.13 11.58
C GLU A 270 -15.59 -33.46 10.36
N ILE A 271 -16.21 -34.62 10.32
CA ILE A 271 -17.14 -35.02 9.26
C ILE A 271 -18.34 -34.07 9.25
N ASN A 272 -18.98 -33.87 10.39
CA ASN A 272 -20.12 -32.96 10.51
C ASN A 272 -19.77 -31.53 10.10
N LEU A 273 -18.66 -30.97 10.62
CA LEU A 273 -18.22 -29.62 10.28
C LEU A 273 -17.98 -29.48 8.76
N HIS A 274 -17.34 -30.48 8.16
CA HIS A 274 -17.08 -30.46 6.73
C HIS A 274 -18.38 -30.57 5.91
N GLY A 275 -19.30 -31.43 6.31
CA GLY A 275 -20.62 -31.54 5.69
C GLY A 275 -21.38 -30.22 5.71
N TYR A 276 -21.38 -29.50 6.82
CA TYR A 276 -21.97 -28.16 6.90
C TYR A 276 -21.25 -27.11 6.04
N GLN A 277 -19.94 -27.21 5.90
CA GLN A 277 -19.18 -26.33 4.98
C GLN A 277 -19.55 -26.59 3.52
N LEU A 278 -19.74 -27.85 3.13
CA LEU A 278 -20.22 -28.22 1.80
C LEU A 278 -21.64 -27.69 1.53
N LEU A 279 -22.55 -27.80 2.51
CA LEU A 279 -23.89 -27.21 2.42
C LEU A 279 -23.84 -25.69 2.21
N GLY A 280 -23.03 -25.00 3.01
CA GLY A 280 -22.84 -23.54 2.88
C GLY A 280 -22.23 -23.12 1.54
N ALA A 281 -21.49 -24.01 0.88
CA ALA A 281 -20.93 -23.82 -0.47
C ALA A 281 -21.90 -24.24 -1.61
N GLY A 282 -23.14 -24.67 -1.29
CA GLY A 282 -24.12 -25.14 -2.26
C GLY A 282 -23.86 -26.54 -2.83
N LYS A 283 -22.90 -27.30 -2.23
CA LYS A 283 -22.53 -28.65 -2.65
C LYS A 283 -23.35 -29.70 -1.88
N THR A 284 -24.66 -29.69 -2.12
CA THR A 284 -25.64 -30.47 -1.34
C THR A 284 -25.40 -31.97 -1.44
N ASP A 285 -25.14 -32.49 -2.66
CA ASP A 285 -24.93 -33.93 -2.87
C ASP A 285 -23.68 -34.46 -2.13
N GLU A 286 -22.56 -33.69 -2.23
CA GLU A 286 -21.31 -34.01 -1.49
C GLU A 286 -21.54 -33.98 0.03
N ALA A 287 -22.37 -33.05 0.52
CA ALA A 287 -22.68 -32.94 1.94
C ALA A 287 -23.54 -34.13 2.43
N ILE A 288 -24.51 -34.56 1.65
CA ILE A 288 -25.36 -35.73 1.96
C ILE A 288 -24.51 -37.01 2.06
N GLU A 289 -23.55 -37.20 1.14
CA GLU A 289 -22.62 -38.33 1.22
C GLU A 289 -21.72 -38.28 2.46
N MET A 290 -21.35 -37.09 2.89
CA MET A 290 -20.54 -36.90 4.08
C MET A 290 -21.28 -37.25 5.39
N PHE A 291 -22.59 -37.10 5.43
CA PHE A 291 -23.44 -37.42 6.59
C PHE A 291 -23.98 -38.85 6.61
N ARG A 292 -23.74 -39.65 5.61
CA ARG A 292 -24.10 -41.06 5.52
C ARG A 292 -23.02 -41.98 6.10
#